data_9326a9916681318a359d38c8021fc675
#
_entry.id   9326a9916681318a359d38c8021fc675
#
_cell.length_a   1.000
_cell.length_b   1.000
_cell.length_c   1.000
_cell.angle_alpha   90.00
_cell.angle_beta   90.00
_cell.angle_gamma   90.00
#
_symmetry.space_group_name_H-M   'P 1'
#
loop_
_entity.id
_entity.type
_entity.pdbx_description
1 polymer ?
#
loop_
_entity_poly.entity_id
_entity_poly.type
_entity_poly.pdbx_seq_one_letter_code
_entity_poly.pdbx_strand_id
1 'polypeptide(L)'
;VFEGDAFALMERLPGGFDVIFADPPYKDDWLERLCAVIERRGLLSKGGVLVYEHSSDLDVTAPKGYRIAKSKRYGSACVEYVMRGSICAATGSFDPMTRGHAEVVRRAGEMFDKVVVLIAVNDEKPSAFPLEVRKEIAEKATADMENVSVDICEGYVYKYCVKHGIRTIVRGLRSESERGYEQYMADYNRKKGGIDTVIL
;
A
#
# COMPACT_ATOMS: atom_id res chain seq x y z
N VAL A 1 23.86 18.20 16.34
CA VAL A 1 24.21 18.19 14.91
C VAL A 1 25.23 17.10 14.69
N PHE A 2 25.01 16.28 13.66
CA PHE A 2 25.97 15.26 13.23
C PHE A 2 26.54 15.68 11.88
N GLU A 3 27.84 15.53 11.70
CA GLU A 3 28.54 15.81 10.46
C GLU A 3 29.00 14.48 9.84
N GLY A 4 28.76 14.30 8.52
CA GLY A 4 29.13 13.12 7.81
C GLY A 4 28.22 12.79 6.63
N ASP A 5 28.40 11.63 6.03
CA ASP A 5 27.53 11.11 4.99
C ASP A 5 26.11 10.87 5.53
N ALA A 6 25.13 11.51 4.88
CA ALA A 6 23.74 11.50 5.35
C ALA A 6 23.17 10.06 5.41
N PHE A 7 23.46 9.21 4.42
CA PHE A 7 22.96 7.84 4.40
C PHE A 7 23.58 6.97 5.49
N ALA A 8 24.89 7.15 5.76
CA ALA A 8 25.57 6.47 6.85
C ALA A 8 25.01 6.89 8.23
N LEU A 9 24.65 8.17 8.38
CA LEU A 9 24.01 8.68 9.59
C LEU A 9 22.58 8.16 9.74
N MET A 10 21.79 8.12 8.67
CA MET A 10 20.42 7.58 8.67
C MET A 10 20.36 6.13 9.15
N GLU A 11 21.40 5.32 8.93
CA GLU A 11 21.47 3.94 9.43
C GLU A 11 21.54 3.84 10.97
N ARG A 12 21.89 4.93 11.66
CA ARG A 12 22.08 4.99 13.11
C ARG A 12 20.99 5.79 13.83
N LEU A 13 20.15 6.52 13.08
CA LEU A 13 19.10 7.33 13.69
C LEU A 13 17.99 6.44 14.29
N PRO A 14 17.37 6.89 15.40
CA PRO A 14 16.13 6.28 15.86
C PRO A 14 15.04 6.51 14.82
N GLY A 15 14.05 5.60 14.76
CA GLY A 15 12.89 5.77 13.90
C GLY A 15 11.80 6.67 14.49
N GLY A 16 10.72 6.88 13.72
CA GLY A 16 9.50 7.50 14.20
C GLY A 16 9.48 9.03 14.13
N PHE A 17 10.18 9.63 13.17
CA PHE A 17 10.09 11.08 12.92
C PHE A 17 8.77 11.44 12.24
N ASP A 18 8.11 12.50 12.68
CA ASP A 18 6.90 13.01 12.03
C ASP A 18 7.21 13.80 10.76
N VAL A 19 8.38 14.44 10.72
CA VAL A 19 8.88 15.20 9.57
C VAL A 19 10.35 14.87 9.35
N ILE A 20 10.68 14.54 8.11
CA ILE A 20 12.06 14.47 7.63
C ILE A 20 12.19 15.52 6.53
N PHE A 21 13.15 16.41 6.64
CA PHE A 21 13.51 17.36 5.58
C PHE A 21 14.80 16.91 4.91
N ALA A 22 14.79 16.86 3.57
CA ALA A 22 15.95 16.51 2.77
C ALA A 22 16.17 17.51 1.64
N ASP A 23 17.37 18.08 1.59
CA ASP A 23 17.83 19.02 0.57
C ASP A 23 19.17 18.48 0.01
N PRO A 24 19.12 17.47 -0.85
CA PRO A 24 20.32 16.89 -1.46
C PRO A 24 20.89 17.80 -2.57
N PRO A 25 22.13 17.57 -3.04
CA PRO A 25 22.66 18.25 -4.21
C PRO A 25 21.74 18.09 -5.43
N TYR A 26 21.44 19.21 -6.12
CA TYR A 26 20.40 19.29 -7.20
C TYR A 26 20.71 18.52 -8.48
N LYS A 27 21.86 17.86 -8.62
CA LYS A 27 22.27 17.20 -9.86
C LYS A 27 21.58 15.85 -10.10
N ASP A 28 21.14 15.19 -9.03
CA ASP A 28 20.62 13.82 -9.08
C ASP A 28 19.29 13.72 -8.33
N ASP A 29 18.42 12.81 -8.75
CA ASP A 29 17.23 12.45 -7.98
C ASP A 29 17.60 11.42 -6.90
N TRP A 30 17.51 11.86 -5.65
CA TRP A 30 17.80 11.03 -4.47
C TRP A 30 16.56 10.43 -3.82
N LEU A 31 15.36 10.74 -4.33
CA LEU A 31 14.10 10.41 -3.65
C LEU A 31 13.91 8.91 -3.45
N GLU A 32 14.19 8.10 -4.49
CA GLU A 32 14.04 6.64 -4.39
C GLU A 32 14.98 6.06 -3.31
N ARG A 33 16.24 6.49 -3.30
CA ARG A 33 17.24 6.04 -2.33
C ARG A 33 16.89 6.47 -0.90
N LEU A 34 16.42 7.72 -0.72
CA LEU A 34 15.95 8.23 0.58
C LEU A 34 14.77 7.42 1.10
N CYS A 35 13.74 7.21 0.27
CA CYS A 35 12.56 6.44 0.63
C CYS A 35 12.92 4.99 0.99
N ALA A 36 13.86 4.36 0.29
CA ALA A 36 14.31 3.00 0.59
C ALA A 36 14.97 2.90 1.98
N VAL A 37 15.80 3.87 2.36
CA VAL A 37 16.43 3.90 3.70
C VAL A 37 15.38 4.22 4.77
N ILE A 38 14.52 5.21 4.53
CA ILE A 38 13.43 5.59 5.44
C ILE A 38 12.53 4.38 5.74
N GLU A 39 12.17 3.61 4.72
CA GLU A 39 11.32 2.41 4.86
C GLU A 39 12.03 1.33 5.67
N ARG A 40 13.23 0.94 5.24
CA ARG A 40 14.01 -0.13 5.88
C ARG A 40 14.29 0.15 7.34
N ARG A 41 14.57 1.40 7.70
CA ARG A 41 14.91 1.82 9.05
C ARG A 41 13.70 2.28 9.89
N GLY A 42 12.51 2.36 9.30
CA GLY A 42 11.33 2.87 9.99
C GLY A 42 11.49 4.31 10.47
N LEU A 43 12.22 5.15 9.70
CA LEU A 43 12.54 6.50 10.16
C LEU A 43 11.32 7.41 10.21
N LEU A 44 10.36 7.24 9.30
CA LEU A 44 9.15 8.07 9.25
C LEU A 44 8.03 7.41 10.07
N SER A 45 7.38 8.18 10.94
CA SER A 45 6.22 7.76 11.72
C SER A 45 5.02 7.47 10.81
N LYS A 46 3.97 6.82 11.36
CA LYS A 46 2.69 6.63 10.65
C LYS A 46 2.06 8.01 10.40
N GLY A 47 1.84 8.34 9.13
CA GLY A 47 1.33 9.67 8.73
C GLY A 47 2.39 10.77 8.67
N GLY A 48 3.66 10.45 8.93
CA GLY A 48 4.76 11.38 8.78
C GLY A 48 5.02 11.77 7.33
N VAL A 49 5.73 12.88 7.14
CA VAL A 49 6.00 13.46 5.83
C VAL A 49 7.50 13.63 5.60
N LEU A 50 7.98 13.20 4.44
CA LEU A 50 9.28 13.58 3.91
C LEU A 50 9.09 14.84 3.05
N VAL A 51 9.74 15.92 3.42
CA VAL A 51 9.81 17.16 2.65
C VAL A 51 11.11 17.11 1.86
N TYR A 52 11.00 16.93 0.54
CA TYR A 52 12.11 16.75 -0.36
C TYR A 52 12.26 17.95 -1.29
N GLU A 53 13.41 18.63 -1.22
CA GLU A 53 13.76 19.73 -2.10
C GLU A 53 14.63 19.22 -3.26
N HIS A 54 14.38 19.71 -4.48
CA HIS A 54 15.14 19.36 -5.69
C HIS A 54 15.09 20.48 -6.72
N SER A 55 15.92 20.39 -7.75
CA SER A 55 15.85 21.31 -8.89
C SER A 55 14.52 21.21 -9.62
N SER A 56 13.96 22.34 -10.03
CA SER A 56 12.75 22.37 -10.86
C SER A 56 12.94 21.78 -12.27
N ASP A 57 14.17 21.47 -12.64
CA ASP A 57 14.49 20.84 -13.94
C ASP A 57 14.48 19.30 -13.86
N LEU A 58 14.35 18.74 -12.63
CA LEU A 58 14.19 17.30 -12.42
C LEU A 58 12.70 16.94 -12.41
N ASP A 59 12.34 15.92 -13.18
CA ASP A 59 11.02 15.30 -13.14
C ASP A 59 11.04 14.19 -12.07
N VAL A 60 10.52 14.50 -10.89
CA VAL A 60 10.55 13.61 -9.73
C VAL A 60 9.24 12.87 -9.61
N THR A 61 9.30 11.55 -9.54
CA THR A 61 8.14 10.68 -9.35
C THR A 61 8.20 9.97 -8.00
N ALA A 62 7.02 9.72 -7.44
CA ALA A 62 6.94 9.01 -6.16
C ALA A 62 7.47 7.57 -6.28
N PRO A 63 8.42 7.14 -5.43
CA PRO A 63 8.86 5.76 -5.39
C PRO A 63 7.75 4.80 -4.98
N LYS A 64 7.93 3.51 -5.30
CA LYS A 64 6.96 2.46 -4.91
C LYS A 64 6.67 2.50 -3.40
N GLY A 65 5.39 2.53 -3.05
CA GLY A 65 4.93 2.60 -1.66
C GLY A 65 4.85 4.01 -1.08
N TYR A 66 5.14 5.02 -1.90
CA TYR A 66 5.01 6.43 -1.54
C TYR A 66 4.10 7.16 -2.52
N ARG A 67 3.63 8.34 -2.14
CA ARG A 67 2.92 9.29 -2.99
C ARG A 67 3.40 10.70 -2.74
N ILE A 68 3.38 11.54 -3.75
CA ILE A 68 3.55 12.98 -3.61
C ILE A 68 2.19 13.57 -3.25
N ALA A 69 2.04 13.96 -1.98
CA ALA A 69 0.79 14.53 -1.47
C ALA A 69 0.61 15.99 -1.91
N LYS A 70 1.73 16.70 -2.12
CA LYS A 70 1.75 18.09 -2.54
C LYS A 70 3.09 18.42 -3.17
N SER A 71 3.05 19.24 -4.22
CA SER A 71 4.22 19.84 -4.88
C SER A 71 4.13 21.36 -4.84
N LYS A 72 5.26 22.01 -4.60
CA LYS A 72 5.38 23.47 -4.65
C LYS A 72 6.66 23.88 -5.34
N ARG A 73 6.55 24.81 -6.29
CA ARG A 73 7.69 25.39 -7.00
C ARG A 73 8.04 26.75 -6.43
N TYR A 74 9.35 26.97 -6.19
CA TYR A 74 9.95 28.21 -5.71
C TYR A 74 11.13 28.59 -6.63
N GLY A 75 10.84 29.30 -7.72
CA GLY A 75 11.88 29.67 -8.70
C GLY A 75 12.49 28.43 -9.36
N SER A 76 13.77 28.18 -9.10
CA SER A 76 14.52 27.03 -9.62
C SER A 76 14.47 25.79 -8.70
N ALA A 77 13.79 25.88 -7.56
CA ALA A 77 13.60 24.75 -6.65
C ALA A 77 12.16 24.26 -6.65
N CYS A 78 11.98 22.97 -6.46
CA CYS A 78 10.70 22.32 -6.15
C CYS A 78 10.77 21.64 -4.78
N VAL A 79 9.66 21.66 -4.07
CA VAL A 79 9.51 21.00 -2.77
C VAL A 79 8.35 20.02 -2.85
N GLU A 80 8.69 18.73 -2.71
CA GLU A 80 7.72 17.63 -2.70
C GLU A 80 7.41 17.20 -1.26
N TYR A 81 6.13 17.10 -0.94
CA TYR A 81 5.64 16.53 0.30
C TYR A 81 5.31 15.07 0.06
N VAL A 82 6.24 14.21 0.42
CA VAL A 82 6.19 12.78 0.14
C VAL A 82 5.72 12.02 1.37
N MET A 83 4.68 11.22 1.21
CA MET A 83 4.10 10.41 2.28
C MET A 83 4.08 8.95 1.87
N ARG A 84 4.03 8.05 2.86
CA ARG A 84 3.75 6.65 2.56
C ARG A 84 2.39 6.53 1.91
N GLY A 85 2.33 5.82 0.79
CA GLY A 85 1.08 5.46 0.15
C GLY A 85 0.29 4.49 1.02
N SER A 86 -1.01 4.69 1.09
CA SER A 86 -1.92 3.75 1.74
C SER A 86 -2.26 2.62 0.77
N ILE A 87 -1.92 1.38 1.14
CA ILE A 87 -2.21 0.19 0.34
C ILE A 87 -3.13 -0.73 1.14
N CYS A 88 -4.18 -1.24 0.51
CA CYS A 88 -5.02 -2.28 1.09
C CYS A 88 -5.11 -3.51 0.17
N ALA A 89 -5.52 -4.65 0.75
CA ALA A 89 -5.90 -5.83 0.02
C ALA A 89 -7.41 -6.07 0.15
N ALA A 90 -8.13 -6.06 -0.96
CA ALA A 90 -9.50 -6.57 -1.02
C ALA A 90 -9.44 -8.08 -1.25
N THR A 91 -9.78 -8.87 -0.22
CA THR A 91 -9.52 -10.32 -0.25
C THR A 91 -10.79 -11.14 -0.41
N GLY A 92 -10.72 -12.21 -1.18
CA GLY A 92 -11.84 -13.13 -1.38
C GLY A 92 -11.46 -14.30 -2.28
N SER A 93 -12.34 -15.29 -2.39
CA SER A 93 -12.20 -16.36 -3.41
C SER A 93 -12.51 -15.85 -4.81
N PHE A 94 -13.35 -14.82 -4.93
CA PHE A 94 -13.84 -14.25 -6.19
C PHE A 94 -14.20 -15.33 -7.23
N ASP A 95 -15.11 -16.20 -6.85
CA ASP A 95 -15.48 -17.40 -7.61
C ASP A 95 -16.96 -17.40 -8.04
N PRO A 96 -17.36 -16.55 -9.01
CA PRO A 96 -16.60 -15.49 -9.63
C PRO A 96 -16.68 -14.14 -8.86
N MET A 97 -15.94 -13.14 -9.32
CA MET A 97 -16.12 -11.75 -8.89
C MET A 97 -17.49 -11.23 -9.33
N THR A 98 -18.26 -10.70 -8.40
CA THR A 98 -19.60 -10.14 -8.64
C THR A 98 -19.59 -8.61 -8.61
N ARG A 99 -20.72 -7.99 -9.04
CA ARG A 99 -20.89 -6.52 -8.94
C ARG A 99 -20.73 -6.00 -7.51
N GLY A 100 -21.19 -6.74 -6.50
CA GLY A 100 -21.01 -6.37 -5.09
C GLY A 100 -19.53 -6.37 -4.68
N HIS A 101 -18.74 -7.34 -5.19
CA HIS A 101 -17.30 -7.33 -4.96
C HIS A 101 -16.62 -6.13 -5.64
N ALA A 102 -16.98 -5.82 -6.89
CA ALA A 102 -16.43 -4.68 -7.62
C ALA A 102 -16.76 -3.35 -6.92
N GLU A 103 -17.96 -3.23 -6.34
CA GLU A 103 -18.36 -2.03 -5.57
C GLU A 103 -17.51 -1.85 -4.30
N VAL A 104 -17.25 -2.92 -3.56
CA VAL A 104 -16.33 -2.89 -2.39
C VAL A 104 -14.93 -2.46 -2.82
N VAL A 105 -14.42 -2.97 -3.94
CA VAL A 105 -13.12 -2.59 -4.48
C VAL A 105 -13.09 -1.11 -4.90
N ARG A 106 -14.16 -0.61 -5.55
CA ARG A 106 -14.29 0.79 -5.94
C ARG A 106 -14.24 1.72 -4.72
N ARG A 107 -15.05 1.42 -3.70
CA ARG A 107 -15.03 2.18 -2.43
C ARG A 107 -13.68 2.13 -1.73
N ALA A 108 -13.00 0.97 -1.76
CA ALA A 108 -11.63 0.87 -1.28
C ALA A 108 -10.67 1.76 -2.09
N GLY A 109 -10.85 1.84 -3.42
CA GLY A 109 -10.07 2.72 -4.30
C GLY A 109 -10.23 4.21 -4.01
N GLU A 110 -11.37 4.63 -3.43
CA GLU A 110 -11.58 6.01 -2.96
C GLU A 110 -10.86 6.31 -1.62
N MET A 111 -10.59 5.27 -0.84
CA MET A 111 -10.01 5.38 0.52
C MET A 111 -8.49 5.16 0.53
N PHE A 112 -7.96 4.41 -0.42
CA PHE A 112 -6.58 3.97 -0.46
C PHE A 112 -5.91 4.36 -1.78
N ASP A 113 -4.63 4.73 -1.73
CA ASP A 113 -3.85 5.08 -2.91
C ASP A 113 -3.63 3.88 -3.84
N LYS A 114 -3.66 2.67 -3.30
CA LYS A 114 -3.59 1.41 -4.05
C LYS A 114 -4.44 0.31 -3.42
N VAL A 115 -5.15 -0.43 -4.26
CA VAL A 115 -5.93 -1.61 -3.87
C VAL A 115 -5.37 -2.83 -4.61
N VAL A 116 -5.10 -3.88 -3.87
CA VAL A 116 -4.79 -5.20 -4.43
C VAL A 116 -6.00 -6.09 -4.25
N VAL A 117 -6.69 -6.44 -5.33
CA VAL A 117 -7.69 -7.51 -5.32
C VAL A 117 -6.94 -8.82 -5.19
N LEU A 118 -7.03 -9.44 -4.03
CA LEU A 118 -6.25 -10.61 -3.69
C LEU A 118 -7.12 -11.86 -3.69
N ILE A 119 -6.96 -12.69 -4.71
CA ILE A 119 -7.69 -13.95 -4.87
C ILE A 119 -7.06 -14.99 -3.95
N ALA A 120 -7.74 -15.30 -2.85
CA ALA A 120 -7.27 -16.33 -1.92
C ALA A 120 -7.66 -17.71 -2.42
N VAL A 121 -6.66 -18.57 -2.54
CA VAL A 121 -6.85 -19.99 -2.87
C VAL A 121 -7.17 -20.77 -1.60
N ASN A 122 -8.27 -21.52 -1.62
CA ASN A 122 -8.62 -22.44 -0.54
C ASN A 122 -8.80 -23.84 -1.14
N ASP A 123 -7.79 -24.67 -0.95
CA ASP A 123 -7.76 -26.04 -1.49
C ASP A 123 -8.83 -26.96 -0.89
N GLU A 124 -9.41 -26.58 0.25
CA GLU A 124 -10.46 -27.36 0.93
C GLU A 124 -11.85 -27.14 0.35
N LYS A 125 -12.03 -26.11 -0.50
CA LYS A 125 -13.32 -25.79 -1.11
C LYS A 125 -13.28 -26.01 -2.62
N PRO A 126 -14.22 -26.79 -3.18
CA PRO A 126 -14.35 -26.88 -4.63
C PRO A 126 -14.64 -25.49 -5.21
N SER A 127 -13.92 -25.12 -6.24
CA SER A 127 -14.11 -23.86 -6.96
C SER A 127 -15.01 -24.06 -8.17
N ALA A 128 -15.91 -23.10 -8.42
CA ALA A 128 -16.78 -23.12 -9.61
C ALA A 128 -15.99 -22.78 -10.89
N PHE A 129 -14.95 -21.93 -10.76
CA PHE A 129 -14.11 -21.53 -11.89
C PHE A 129 -12.63 -21.79 -11.61
N PRO A 130 -11.85 -22.17 -12.65
CA PRO A 130 -10.39 -22.23 -12.56
C PRO A 130 -9.79 -20.90 -12.10
N LEU A 131 -8.66 -20.96 -11.42
CA LEU A 131 -8.00 -19.79 -10.83
C LEU A 131 -7.70 -18.69 -11.86
N GLU A 132 -7.18 -19.08 -13.03
CA GLU A 132 -6.87 -18.15 -14.12
C GLU A 132 -8.12 -17.43 -14.65
N VAL A 133 -9.25 -18.14 -14.72
CA VAL A 133 -10.53 -17.55 -15.14
C VAL A 133 -11.04 -16.57 -14.09
N ARG A 134 -10.89 -16.88 -12.80
CA ARG A 134 -11.26 -15.96 -11.71
C ARG A 134 -10.42 -14.68 -11.76
N LYS A 135 -9.13 -14.81 -12.03
CA LYS A 135 -8.21 -13.68 -12.19
C LYS A 135 -8.62 -12.81 -13.39
N GLU A 136 -8.85 -13.42 -14.55
CA GLU A 136 -9.27 -12.70 -15.76
C GLU A 136 -10.60 -11.94 -15.54
N ILE A 137 -11.57 -12.56 -14.86
CA ILE A 137 -12.85 -11.90 -14.52
C ILE A 137 -12.61 -10.72 -13.59
N ALA A 138 -11.75 -10.85 -12.57
CA ALA A 138 -11.44 -9.77 -11.64
C ALA A 138 -10.70 -8.61 -12.35
N GLU A 139 -9.73 -8.91 -13.21
CA GLU A 139 -9.02 -7.91 -14.01
C GLU A 139 -9.98 -7.14 -14.93
N LYS A 140 -10.90 -7.83 -15.62
CA LYS A 140 -11.92 -7.19 -16.46
C LYS A 140 -12.91 -6.34 -15.64
N ALA A 141 -13.31 -6.82 -14.46
CA ALA A 141 -14.26 -6.12 -13.60
C ALA A 141 -13.68 -4.86 -12.95
N THR A 142 -12.37 -4.72 -12.93
CA THR A 142 -11.66 -3.56 -12.32
C THR A 142 -10.81 -2.78 -13.32
N ALA A 143 -10.96 -3.04 -14.62
CA ALA A 143 -10.15 -2.43 -15.68
C ALA A 143 -10.26 -0.91 -15.77
N ASP A 144 -11.37 -0.33 -15.29
CA ASP A 144 -11.61 1.11 -15.22
C ASP A 144 -11.08 1.78 -13.94
N MET A 145 -10.46 1.01 -13.04
CA MET A 145 -9.94 1.48 -11.75
C MET A 145 -8.42 1.57 -11.79
N GLU A 146 -7.86 2.76 -12.02
CA GLU A 146 -6.42 2.98 -12.25
C GLU A 146 -5.52 2.55 -11.08
N ASN A 147 -6.02 2.66 -9.84
CA ASN A 147 -5.27 2.31 -8.62
C ASN A 147 -5.52 0.88 -8.13
N VAL A 148 -6.16 0.02 -8.94
CA VAL A 148 -6.47 -1.37 -8.60
C VAL A 148 -5.57 -2.32 -9.39
N SER A 149 -5.08 -3.35 -8.73
CA SER A 149 -4.37 -4.47 -9.34
C SER A 149 -4.92 -5.79 -8.81
N VAL A 150 -4.81 -6.86 -9.59
CA VAL A 150 -5.27 -8.20 -9.21
C VAL A 150 -4.07 -9.10 -9.01
N ASP A 151 -4.06 -9.86 -7.90
CA ASP A 151 -3.02 -10.85 -7.63
C ASP A 151 -3.62 -12.10 -6.95
N ILE A 152 -2.85 -13.18 -6.95
CA ILE A 152 -3.23 -14.47 -6.39
C ILE A 152 -2.45 -14.69 -5.09
N CYS A 153 -3.14 -15.20 -4.08
CA CYS A 153 -2.54 -15.60 -2.81
C CYS A 153 -2.65 -17.10 -2.61
N GLU A 154 -1.54 -17.79 -2.76
CA GLU A 154 -1.40 -19.16 -2.33
C GLU A 154 -1.04 -19.21 -0.85
N GLY A 155 -1.90 -19.80 -0.04
CA GLY A 155 -1.73 -19.92 1.40
C GLY A 155 -2.31 -18.75 2.21
N TYR A 156 -1.62 -18.35 3.28
CA TYR A 156 -2.18 -17.40 4.24
C TYR A 156 -2.13 -15.94 3.76
N VAL A 157 -3.27 -15.27 3.71
CA VAL A 157 -3.41 -13.87 3.32
C VAL A 157 -2.50 -12.94 4.15
N TYR A 158 -2.40 -13.14 5.47
CA TYR A 158 -1.54 -12.31 6.30
C TYR A 158 -0.06 -12.38 5.90
N LYS A 159 0.42 -13.56 5.45
CA LYS A 159 1.82 -13.70 4.99
C LYS A 159 2.07 -12.91 3.71
N TYR A 160 1.11 -12.96 2.78
CA TYR A 160 1.15 -12.14 1.57
C TYR A 160 1.19 -10.65 1.94
N CYS A 161 0.28 -10.20 2.78
CA CYS A 161 0.19 -8.80 3.21
C CYS A 161 1.48 -8.31 3.86
N VAL A 162 2.05 -9.08 4.81
CA VAL A 162 3.34 -8.73 5.45
C VAL A 162 4.46 -8.63 4.43
N LYS A 163 4.58 -9.59 3.52
CA LYS A 163 5.61 -9.60 2.45
C LYS A 163 5.51 -8.36 1.54
N HIS A 164 4.28 -7.87 1.28
CA HIS A 164 4.02 -6.76 0.37
C HIS A 164 3.79 -5.41 1.08
N GLY A 165 4.03 -5.34 2.40
CA GLY A 165 3.87 -4.12 3.19
C GLY A 165 2.43 -3.64 3.33
N ILE A 166 1.45 -4.51 3.08
CA ILE A 166 0.02 -4.21 3.20
C ILE A 166 -0.39 -4.38 4.67
N ARG A 167 -0.97 -3.33 5.25
CA ARG A 167 -1.40 -3.33 6.66
C ARG A 167 -2.91 -3.29 6.84
N THR A 168 -3.67 -3.22 5.75
CA THR A 168 -5.12 -3.14 5.79
C THR A 168 -5.74 -4.12 4.80
N ILE A 169 -6.66 -4.94 5.29
CA ILE A 169 -7.54 -5.77 4.47
C ILE A 169 -8.91 -5.09 4.41
N VAL A 170 -9.51 -5.08 3.22
CA VAL A 170 -10.87 -4.61 3.01
C VAL A 170 -11.76 -5.81 2.69
N ARG A 171 -12.91 -5.88 3.37
CA ARG A 171 -13.92 -6.93 3.19
C ARG A 171 -15.32 -6.32 3.00
N GLY A 172 -16.12 -6.94 2.17
CA GLY A 172 -17.55 -6.64 2.08
C GLY A 172 -18.35 -7.57 3.00
N LEU A 173 -19.33 -7.04 3.73
CA LEU A 173 -20.27 -7.82 4.50
C LEU A 173 -21.56 -8.01 3.70
N ARG A 174 -21.95 -9.26 3.41
CA ARG A 174 -23.15 -9.55 2.63
C ARG A 174 -24.38 -9.76 3.50
N SER A 175 -24.18 -10.24 4.72
CA SER A 175 -25.24 -10.51 5.68
C SER A 175 -24.73 -10.42 7.11
N GLU A 176 -25.64 -10.21 8.04
CA GLU A 176 -25.33 -10.19 9.47
C GLU A 176 -24.78 -11.54 9.97
N SER A 177 -25.17 -12.65 9.33
CA SER A 177 -24.66 -13.99 9.65
C SER A 177 -23.18 -14.18 9.35
N GLU A 178 -22.59 -13.41 8.44
CA GLU A 178 -21.15 -13.46 8.12
C GLU A 178 -20.28 -12.67 9.12
N ARG A 179 -20.88 -11.78 9.91
CA ARG A 179 -20.16 -10.88 10.83
C ARG A 179 -19.24 -11.61 11.79
N GLY A 180 -19.69 -12.71 12.39
CA GLY A 180 -18.88 -13.48 13.32
C GLY A 180 -17.64 -14.10 12.68
N TYR A 181 -17.78 -14.60 11.45
CA TYR A 181 -16.64 -15.14 10.69
C TYR A 181 -15.66 -14.04 10.28
N GLU A 182 -16.15 -12.92 9.77
CA GLU A 182 -15.30 -11.80 9.39
C GLU A 182 -14.56 -11.20 10.60
N GLN A 183 -15.22 -11.11 11.76
CA GLN A 183 -14.55 -10.68 12.99
C GLN A 183 -13.45 -11.66 13.43
N TYR A 184 -13.71 -12.96 13.39
CA TYR A 184 -12.71 -13.98 13.70
C TYR A 184 -11.49 -13.87 12.77
N MET A 185 -11.71 -13.69 11.46
CA MET A 185 -10.63 -13.54 10.48
C MET A 185 -9.87 -12.22 10.67
N ALA A 186 -10.55 -11.13 11.04
CA ALA A 186 -9.92 -9.86 11.37
C ALA A 186 -8.97 -10.00 12.57
N ASP A 187 -9.44 -10.62 13.66
CA ASP A 187 -8.64 -10.86 14.86
C ASP A 187 -7.44 -11.77 14.56
N TYR A 188 -7.65 -12.79 13.73
CA TYR A 188 -6.58 -13.70 13.30
C TYR A 188 -5.48 -12.95 12.50
N ASN A 189 -5.86 -12.16 11.51
CA ASN A 189 -4.92 -11.40 10.68
C ASN A 189 -4.18 -10.35 11.52
N ARG A 190 -4.86 -9.69 12.45
CA ARG A 190 -4.26 -8.73 13.38
C ARG A 190 -3.24 -9.40 14.29
N LYS A 191 -3.60 -10.53 14.89
CA LYS A 191 -2.70 -11.28 15.80
C LYS A 191 -1.47 -11.86 15.09
N LYS A 192 -1.63 -12.33 13.84
CA LYS A 192 -0.56 -13.00 13.08
C LYS A 192 0.32 -12.07 12.27
N GLY A 193 -0.22 -10.98 11.76
CA GLY A 193 0.48 -10.08 10.84
C GLY A 193 0.44 -8.59 11.18
N GLY A 194 -0.26 -8.20 12.26
CA GLY A 194 -0.47 -6.78 12.58
C GLY A 194 -1.32 -6.06 11.52
N ILE A 195 -2.25 -6.78 10.89
CA ILE A 195 -3.05 -6.32 9.77
C ILE A 195 -4.46 -6.02 10.25
N ASP A 196 -4.92 -4.80 10.04
CA ASP A 196 -6.27 -4.37 10.37
C ASP A 196 -7.26 -4.73 9.24
N THR A 197 -8.53 -4.93 9.60
CA THR A 197 -9.60 -5.20 8.63
C THR A 197 -10.63 -4.10 8.67
N VAL A 198 -10.98 -3.57 7.50
CA VAL A 198 -12.05 -2.61 7.27
C VAL A 198 -13.19 -3.35 6.58
N ILE A 199 -14.40 -3.23 7.11
CA ILE A 199 -15.62 -3.81 6.53
C ILE A 199 -16.43 -2.66 5.89
N LEU A 200 -16.77 -2.84 4.59
CA LEU A 200 -17.50 -1.87 3.76
C LEU A 200 -18.90 -2.38 3.41
#